data_e6c80f12996b3de33b4eaf4ca4918041
#
_entry.id   e6c80f12996b3de33b4eaf4ca4918041
#
_cell.length_a   1.000
_cell.length_b   1.000
_cell.length_c   1.000
_cell.angle_alpha   90.00
_cell.angle_beta   90.00
_cell.angle_gamma   90.00
#
_symmetry.space_group_name_H-M   'P 1'
#
loop_
_entity.id
_entity.type
_entity.pdbx_description
1 polymer ?
#
loop_
_entity_poly.entity_id
_entity_poly.type
_entity_poly.pdbx_seq_one_letter_code
_entity_poly.pdbx_strand_id
1 'polypeptide(L)'
;MCIRDRALSQLGNVGGQPYWSWYGFESRVDWCACFVSWCANECGYLDTGVIPRFASCSIGIQWFRERGLWQDRDYEPRPGDLIFFDWDDEDEGQDGAADHVGIVEKVDGGIVYTVEGNSGNACRERQYAIGHAEIYGYGTPAY
;
A
#
# COMPACT_ATOMS: atom_id res chain seq x y z
N MET A 1 -15.94 3.73 -3.10
CA MET A 1 -15.17 2.48 -3.27
C MET A 1 -14.63 2.05 -1.92
N CYS A 2 -14.87 0.81 -1.55
CA CYS A 2 -14.74 0.35 -0.15
C CYS A 2 -13.34 0.54 0.45
N ILE A 3 -12.30 -0.02 -0.18
CA ILE A 3 -10.95 0.00 0.44
C ILE A 3 -10.41 1.42 0.57
N ARG A 4 -10.61 2.26 -0.45
CA ARG A 4 -10.22 3.67 -0.41
C ARG A 4 -10.93 4.41 0.73
N ASP A 5 -12.23 4.25 0.83
CA ASP A 5 -13.04 4.96 1.84
C ASP A 5 -12.69 4.48 3.25
N ARG A 6 -12.42 3.20 3.42
CA ARG A 6 -11.97 2.65 4.69
C ARG A 6 -10.60 3.20 5.08
N ALA A 7 -9.67 3.26 4.13
CA ALA A 7 -8.34 3.83 4.37
C ALA A 7 -8.42 5.30 4.77
N LEU A 8 -9.22 6.10 4.05
CA LEU A 8 -9.42 7.51 4.37
C LEU A 8 -9.99 7.73 5.77
N SER A 9 -10.85 6.81 6.25
CA SER A 9 -11.43 6.89 7.59
C SER A 9 -10.39 6.73 8.71
N GLN A 10 -9.19 6.22 8.40
CA GLN A 10 -8.14 5.95 9.36
C GLN A 10 -7.08 7.07 9.43
N LEU A 11 -7.21 8.12 8.62
CA LEU A 11 -6.25 9.22 8.63
C LEU A 11 -6.07 9.78 10.04
N GLY A 12 -4.80 10.00 10.42
CA GLY A 12 -4.43 10.52 11.73
C GLY A 12 -4.08 9.46 12.76
N ASN A 13 -4.28 8.15 12.48
CA ASN A 13 -3.83 7.11 13.40
C ASN A 13 -2.30 7.17 13.52
N VAL A 14 -1.79 7.13 14.74
CA VAL A 14 -0.36 7.12 15.05
C VAL A 14 0.02 5.80 15.69
N GLY A 15 1.13 5.22 15.25
CA GLY A 15 1.68 3.99 15.81
C GLY A 15 1.10 2.69 15.26
N GLY A 16 -0.06 2.73 14.60
CA GLY A 16 -0.62 1.60 13.86
C GLY A 16 -1.08 0.40 14.69
N GLN A 17 -1.26 0.54 16.02
CA GLN A 17 -1.63 -0.57 16.88
C GLN A 17 -2.87 -1.36 16.41
N PRO A 18 -3.97 -0.72 15.96
CA PRO A 18 -5.13 -1.48 15.48
C PRO A 18 -4.80 -2.44 14.34
N TYR A 19 -3.78 -2.11 13.53
CA TYR A 19 -3.44 -2.86 12.32
C TYR A 19 -2.42 -3.96 12.59
N TRP A 20 -1.28 -3.63 13.23
CA TRP A 20 -0.28 -4.65 13.51
C TRP A 20 -0.75 -5.65 14.58
N SER A 21 -1.52 -5.19 15.58
CA SER A 21 -2.11 -6.05 16.59
C SER A 21 -3.15 -7.01 16.00
N TRP A 22 -4.05 -6.51 15.15
CA TRP A 22 -5.01 -7.33 14.41
C TRP A 22 -4.29 -8.39 13.56
N TYR A 23 -3.19 -8.00 12.90
CA TYR A 23 -2.43 -8.92 12.05
C TYR A 23 -1.83 -10.08 12.84
N GLY A 24 -1.51 -9.88 14.12
CA GLY A 24 -0.98 -10.90 15.01
C GLY A 24 0.37 -10.56 15.64
N PHE A 25 0.87 -9.34 15.45
CA PHE A 25 2.10 -8.91 16.12
C PHE A 25 1.82 -8.43 17.54
N GLU A 26 2.76 -8.71 18.44
CA GLU A 26 2.63 -8.34 19.87
C GLU A 26 3.23 -6.97 20.19
N SER A 27 4.00 -6.41 19.26
CA SER A 27 4.64 -5.10 19.40
C SER A 27 4.70 -4.40 18.05
N ARG A 28 5.05 -3.12 18.05
CA ARG A 28 5.12 -2.34 16.83
C ARG A 28 6.11 -2.94 15.83
N VAL A 29 5.67 -3.07 14.60
CA VAL A 29 6.48 -3.43 13.42
C VAL A 29 6.28 -2.33 12.37
N ASP A 30 6.95 -2.44 11.22
CA ASP A 30 6.60 -1.62 10.06
C ASP A 30 5.22 -2.06 9.58
N TRP A 31 4.24 -1.17 9.71
CA TRP A 31 2.83 -1.55 9.61
C TRP A 31 2.12 -1.10 8.33
N CYS A 32 2.87 -0.66 7.32
CA CYS A 32 2.26 -0.25 6.05
C CYS A 32 1.47 -1.38 5.38
N ALA A 33 2.04 -2.57 5.31
CA ALA A 33 1.36 -3.74 4.73
C ALA A 33 0.26 -4.28 5.66
N CYS A 34 0.46 -4.23 6.98
CA CYS A 34 -0.58 -4.58 7.95
C CYS A 34 -1.80 -3.68 7.78
N PHE A 35 -1.59 -2.39 7.56
CA PHE A 35 -2.67 -1.42 7.33
C PHE A 35 -3.46 -1.75 6.06
N VAL A 36 -2.77 -2.02 4.95
CA VAL A 36 -3.42 -2.42 3.70
C VAL A 36 -4.25 -3.69 3.89
N SER A 37 -3.67 -4.70 4.55
CA SER A 37 -4.37 -5.96 4.85
C SER A 37 -5.59 -5.75 5.72
N TRP A 38 -5.49 -4.87 6.71
CA TRP A 38 -6.62 -4.52 7.58
C TRP A 38 -7.75 -3.88 6.79
N CYS A 39 -7.43 -2.89 5.93
CA CYS A 39 -8.42 -2.25 5.09
C CYS A 39 -9.11 -3.26 4.15
N ALA A 40 -8.33 -4.16 3.56
CA ALA A 40 -8.87 -5.23 2.70
C ALA A 40 -9.80 -6.17 3.48
N ASN A 41 -9.43 -6.52 4.70
CA ASN A 41 -10.27 -7.37 5.56
C ASN A 41 -11.60 -6.70 5.90
N GLU A 42 -11.59 -5.40 6.17
CA GLU A 42 -12.80 -4.65 6.48
C GLU A 42 -13.79 -4.61 5.30
N CYS A 43 -13.29 -4.79 4.09
CA CYS A 43 -14.09 -4.84 2.87
C CYS A 43 -14.38 -6.27 2.40
N GLY A 44 -13.98 -7.30 3.16
CA GLY A 44 -14.18 -8.70 2.79
C GLY A 44 -13.25 -9.22 1.71
N TYR A 45 -12.22 -8.47 1.33
CA TYR A 45 -11.35 -8.82 0.20
C TYR A 45 -10.31 -9.90 0.53
N LEU A 46 -10.02 -10.13 1.81
CA LEU A 46 -9.17 -11.27 2.20
C LEU A 46 -9.93 -12.58 2.02
N ASP A 47 -11.18 -12.64 2.44
CA ASP A 47 -12.01 -13.85 2.34
C ASP A 47 -12.30 -14.21 0.89
N THR A 48 -12.48 -13.22 0.02
CA THR A 48 -12.77 -13.45 -1.40
C THR A 48 -11.51 -13.66 -2.24
N GLY A 49 -10.33 -13.46 -1.68
CA GLY A 49 -9.06 -13.62 -2.40
C GLY A 49 -8.74 -12.51 -3.39
N VAL A 50 -9.39 -11.35 -3.28
CA VAL A 50 -9.13 -10.18 -4.14
C VAL A 50 -7.80 -9.52 -3.77
N ILE A 51 -7.47 -9.50 -2.48
CA ILE A 51 -6.21 -8.98 -1.95
C ILE A 51 -5.65 -10.01 -0.96
N PRO A 52 -4.33 -10.30 -1.00
CA PRO A 52 -3.74 -11.23 -0.04
C PRO A 52 -3.57 -10.59 1.33
N ARG A 53 -3.52 -11.40 2.37
CA ARG A 53 -3.07 -10.96 3.69
C ARG A 53 -1.55 -10.98 3.69
N PHE A 54 -0.92 -9.80 3.79
CA PHE A 54 0.54 -9.71 3.74
C PHE A 54 1.07 -8.65 4.71
N ALA A 55 2.24 -8.91 5.26
CA ALA A 55 3.00 -7.99 6.11
C ALA A 55 4.34 -7.61 5.49
N SER A 56 4.74 -8.28 4.40
CA SER A 56 5.94 -8.02 3.62
C SER A 56 5.57 -7.52 2.23
N CYS A 57 6.13 -6.38 1.82
CA CYS A 57 5.89 -5.83 0.49
C CYS A 57 6.30 -6.80 -0.62
N SER A 58 7.44 -7.50 -0.46
CA SER A 58 7.91 -8.46 -1.45
C SER A 58 6.94 -9.61 -1.67
N ILE A 59 6.34 -10.11 -0.61
CA ILE A 59 5.33 -11.19 -0.69
C ILE A 59 4.07 -10.67 -1.40
N GLY A 60 3.63 -9.47 -1.08
CA GLY A 60 2.47 -8.86 -1.76
C GLY A 60 2.71 -8.68 -3.25
N ILE A 61 3.88 -8.17 -3.62
CA ILE A 61 4.26 -7.97 -5.03
C ILE A 61 4.25 -9.29 -5.79
N GLN A 62 4.87 -10.32 -5.21
CA GLN A 62 4.92 -11.64 -5.86
C GLN A 62 3.53 -12.21 -6.07
N TRP A 63 2.64 -12.04 -5.10
CA TRP A 63 1.25 -12.50 -5.22
C TRP A 63 0.56 -11.88 -6.44
N PHE A 64 0.72 -10.56 -6.66
CA PHE A 64 0.15 -9.87 -7.83
C PHE A 64 0.82 -10.29 -9.14
N ARG A 65 2.15 -10.45 -9.14
CA ARG A 65 2.90 -10.90 -10.33
C ARG A 65 2.47 -12.30 -10.78
N GLU A 66 2.31 -13.23 -9.86
CA GLU A 66 1.89 -14.61 -10.18
C GLU A 66 0.49 -14.67 -10.79
N ARG A 67 -0.34 -13.65 -10.57
CA ARG A 67 -1.71 -13.58 -11.09
C ARG A 67 -1.86 -12.66 -12.29
N GLY A 68 -0.75 -12.10 -12.79
CA GLY A 68 -0.81 -11.17 -13.92
C GLY A 68 -1.47 -9.82 -13.56
N LEU A 69 -1.44 -9.45 -12.29
CA LEU A 69 -2.06 -8.23 -11.76
C LEU A 69 -1.03 -7.20 -11.30
N TRP A 70 0.14 -7.19 -11.94
CA TRP A 70 1.21 -6.26 -11.61
C TRP A 70 1.43 -5.26 -12.74
N GLN A 71 1.62 -3.98 -12.41
CA GLN A 71 1.95 -2.92 -13.35
C GLN A 71 3.21 -2.18 -12.90
N ASP A 72 3.97 -1.66 -13.86
CA ASP A 72 5.17 -0.88 -13.57
C ASP A 72 4.85 0.58 -13.14
N ARG A 73 5.90 1.36 -12.83
CA ARG A 73 5.73 2.72 -12.31
C ARG A 73 5.06 3.70 -13.27
N ASP A 74 5.07 3.45 -14.56
CA ASP A 74 4.52 4.35 -15.57
C ASP A 74 3.01 4.15 -15.79
N TYR A 75 2.46 3.11 -15.17
CA TYR A 75 1.03 2.84 -15.20
C TYR A 75 0.24 3.97 -14.53
N GLU A 76 -0.87 4.38 -15.13
CA GLU A 76 -1.80 5.31 -14.51
C GLU A 76 -2.76 4.54 -13.61
N PRO A 77 -2.61 4.63 -12.28
CA PRO A 77 -3.39 3.80 -11.36
C PRO A 77 -4.83 4.27 -11.23
N ARG A 78 -5.65 3.36 -10.70
CA ARG A 78 -7.06 3.60 -10.38
C ARG A 78 -7.24 3.62 -8.87
N PRO A 79 -8.32 4.30 -8.37
CA PRO A 79 -8.64 4.20 -6.94
C PRO A 79 -8.72 2.75 -6.49
N GLY A 80 -8.06 2.46 -5.36
CA GLY A 80 -8.02 1.11 -4.81
C GLY A 80 -6.86 0.24 -5.27
N ASP A 81 -6.09 0.64 -6.28
CA ASP A 81 -4.84 -0.04 -6.60
C ASP A 81 -3.87 0.10 -5.43
N LEU A 82 -2.96 -0.86 -5.28
CA LEU A 82 -1.91 -0.81 -4.27
C LEU A 82 -0.63 -0.29 -4.91
N ILE A 83 -0.07 0.76 -4.31
CA ILE A 83 1.17 1.38 -4.80
C ILE A 83 2.33 0.95 -3.92
N PHE A 84 3.39 0.46 -4.54
CA PHE A 84 4.60 -0.01 -3.86
C PHE A 84 5.76 0.92 -4.18
N PHE A 85 6.61 1.16 -3.17
CA PHE A 85 7.74 2.09 -3.27
C PHE A 85 9.04 1.40 -2.94
N ASP A 86 10.12 1.82 -3.62
CA ASP A 86 11.50 1.55 -3.28
C ASP A 86 12.15 2.91 -3.01
N TRP A 87 12.26 3.24 -1.70
CA TRP A 87 12.75 4.57 -1.31
C TRP A 87 14.23 4.76 -1.66
N ASP A 88 14.56 5.93 -2.17
CA ASP A 88 15.94 6.35 -2.37
C ASP A 88 16.47 6.96 -1.07
N ASP A 89 17.05 6.11 -0.24
CA ASP A 89 17.56 6.48 1.06
C ASP A 89 19.02 6.94 0.92
N GLU A 90 19.41 7.97 1.70
CA GLU A 90 20.72 8.63 1.59
C GLU A 90 21.88 7.67 1.80
N ASP A 91 21.72 6.65 2.62
CA ASP A 91 22.80 5.71 2.98
C ASP A 91 22.88 4.53 2.00
N GLU A 92 21.75 4.03 1.50
CA GLU A 92 21.68 2.79 0.75
C GLU A 92 21.17 2.97 -0.70
N GLY A 93 20.49 4.08 -1.00
CA GLY A 93 19.84 4.27 -2.29
C GLY A 93 18.70 3.28 -2.54
N GLN A 94 18.25 3.18 -3.77
CA GLN A 94 17.25 2.18 -4.19
C GLN A 94 17.92 0.81 -4.32
N ASP A 95 17.47 -0.17 -3.56
CA ASP A 95 18.05 -1.51 -3.49
C ASP A 95 17.38 -2.54 -4.40
N GLY A 96 16.36 -2.14 -5.15
CA GLY A 96 15.60 -3.02 -6.04
C GLY A 96 14.52 -3.85 -5.33
N ALA A 97 14.29 -3.61 -4.04
CA ALA A 97 13.23 -4.26 -3.27
C ALA A 97 12.29 -3.21 -2.69
N ALA A 98 10.99 -3.49 -2.66
CA ALA A 98 10.01 -2.54 -2.15
C ALA A 98 10.09 -2.40 -0.63
N ASP A 99 10.05 -1.15 -0.16
CA ASP A 99 10.16 -0.78 1.25
C ASP A 99 8.81 -0.38 1.87
N HIS A 100 7.82 -0.04 1.04
CA HIS A 100 6.58 0.58 1.49
C HIS A 100 5.44 0.29 0.55
N VAL A 101 4.21 0.32 1.06
CA VAL A 101 2.99 0.14 0.27
C VAL A 101 1.90 1.06 0.79
N GLY A 102 1.09 1.57 -0.14
CA GLY A 102 -0.09 2.38 0.17
C GLY A 102 -1.27 2.01 -0.70
N ILE A 103 -2.37 2.71 -0.49
CA ILE A 103 -3.61 2.54 -1.26
C ILE A 103 -3.81 3.79 -2.11
N VAL A 104 -4.06 3.62 -3.41
CA VAL A 104 -4.34 4.75 -4.30
C VAL A 104 -5.73 5.29 -4.00
N GLU A 105 -5.79 6.58 -3.68
CA GLU A 105 -7.04 7.31 -3.46
C GLU A 105 -7.65 7.75 -4.78
N LYS A 106 -6.85 8.43 -5.60
CA LYS A 106 -7.27 8.98 -6.89
C LYS A 106 -6.04 9.42 -7.70
N VAL A 107 -6.27 9.72 -8.98
CA VAL A 107 -5.32 10.43 -9.84
C VAL A 107 -6.00 11.71 -10.34
N ASP A 108 -5.31 12.83 -10.24
CA ASP A 108 -5.80 14.12 -10.71
C ASP A 108 -4.65 14.96 -11.24
N GLY A 109 -4.74 15.42 -12.50
CA GLY A 109 -3.73 16.26 -13.11
C GLY A 109 -2.33 15.66 -13.17
N GLY A 110 -2.21 14.34 -13.36
CA GLY A 110 -0.92 13.65 -13.40
C GLY A 110 -0.32 13.38 -12.01
N ILE A 111 -1.07 13.60 -10.95
CA ILE A 111 -0.67 13.37 -9.56
C ILE A 111 -1.46 12.20 -8.98
N VAL A 112 -0.74 11.24 -8.40
CA VAL A 112 -1.31 10.11 -7.66
C VAL A 112 -1.45 10.52 -6.20
N TYR A 113 -2.66 10.46 -5.68
CA TYR A 113 -2.94 10.66 -4.25
C TYR A 113 -3.08 9.31 -3.58
N THR A 114 -2.44 9.15 -2.42
CA THR A 114 -2.40 7.87 -1.68
C THR A 114 -2.85 8.05 -0.25
N VAL A 115 -3.28 6.93 0.36
CA VAL A 115 -3.41 6.80 1.81
C VAL A 115 -2.43 5.74 2.26
N GLU A 116 -1.53 6.09 3.17
CA GLU A 116 -0.42 5.24 3.57
C GLU A 116 -0.37 5.07 5.08
N GLY A 117 -0.33 3.83 5.54
CA GLY A 117 -0.01 3.51 6.92
C GLY A 117 1.49 3.56 7.12
N ASN A 118 1.93 3.91 8.33
CA ASN A 118 3.34 4.02 8.68
C ASN A 118 4.14 5.04 7.84
N SER A 119 3.48 6.09 7.41
CA SER A 119 4.14 7.24 6.79
C SER A 119 4.55 8.21 7.90
N GLY A 120 5.83 8.15 8.32
CA GLY A 120 6.26 8.84 9.54
C GLY A 120 5.54 8.31 10.79
N ASN A 121 5.33 7.00 10.87
CA ASN A 121 4.63 6.31 11.96
C ASN A 121 3.14 6.70 12.12
N ALA A 122 2.54 7.23 11.05
CA ALA A 122 1.13 7.65 11.06
C ALA A 122 0.44 7.27 9.76
N CYS A 123 -0.90 7.21 9.80
CA CYS A 123 -1.71 7.08 8.61
C CYS A 123 -1.88 8.47 7.99
N ARG A 124 -1.38 8.66 6.78
CA ARG A 124 -1.33 9.97 6.11
C ARG A 124 -1.74 9.87 4.65
N GLU A 125 -2.27 10.99 4.14
CA GLU A 125 -2.43 11.20 2.71
C GLU A 125 -1.13 11.76 2.13
N ARG A 126 -0.69 11.21 0.99
CA ARG A 126 0.50 11.65 0.26
C ARG A 126 0.17 11.86 -1.20
N GLN A 127 1.11 12.46 -1.95
CA GLN A 127 0.95 12.67 -3.39
C GLN A 127 2.30 12.54 -4.11
N TYR A 128 2.25 12.00 -5.34
CA TYR A 128 3.41 11.75 -6.17
C TYR A 128 3.05 11.99 -7.64
N ALA A 129 4.01 12.44 -8.44
CA ALA A 129 3.81 12.47 -9.90
C ALA A 129 3.72 11.03 -10.45
N ILE A 130 2.91 10.82 -11.48
CA ILE A 130 2.90 9.54 -12.21
C ILE A 130 4.32 9.31 -12.75
N GLY A 131 4.85 8.09 -12.59
CA GLY A 131 6.20 7.75 -13.03
C GLY A 131 7.31 8.20 -12.09
N HIS A 132 6.98 8.72 -10.89
CA HIS A 132 7.98 9.12 -9.89
C HIS A 132 8.98 7.99 -9.64
N ALA A 133 10.28 8.35 -9.55
CA ALA A 133 11.38 7.36 -9.52
C ALA A 133 11.32 6.40 -8.33
N GLU A 134 10.74 6.80 -7.20
CA GLU A 134 10.62 5.96 -6.02
C GLU A 134 9.41 5.03 -6.05
N ILE A 135 8.51 5.16 -7.03
CA ILE A 135 7.43 4.19 -7.24
C ILE A 135 8.04 2.92 -7.84
N TYR A 136 7.85 1.79 -7.15
CA TYR A 136 8.31 0.49 -7.63
C TYR A 136 7.33 -0.10 -8.66
N GLY A 137 6.05 0.03 -8.40
CA GLY A 137 4.97 -0.44 -9.26
C GLY A 137 3.66 -0.56 -8.51
N TYR A 138 2.69 -1.23 -9.15
CA TYR A 138 1.34 -1.32 -8.65
C TYR A 138 0.82 -2.75 -8.67
N GLY A 139 0.14 -3.15 -7.58
CA GLY A 139 -0.76 -4.30 -7.59
C GLY A 139 -2.15 -3.82 -7.97
N THR A 140 -2.80 -4.50 -8.90
CA THR A 140 -4.13 -4.11 -9.42
C THR A 140 -5.16 -5.17 -9.05
N PRO A 141 -5.76 -5.08 -7.85
CA PRO A 141 -6.73 -6.09 -7.40
C PRO A 141 -7.90 -6.23 -8.37
N ALA A 142 -8.41 -7.44 -8.53
CA ALA A 142 -9.53 -7.75 -9.40
C ALA A 142 -10.88 -7.50 -8.70
N TYR A 143 -11.14 -6.25 -8.41
CA TYR A 143 -12.40 -5.84 -7.78
C TYR A 143 -13.64 -6.23 -8.58
#